data_19e66689e185a14243f4d389567b2e1f
#
_entry.id   19e66689e185a14243f4d389567b2e1f
#
_cell.length_a   1.000
_cell.length_b   1.000
_cell.length_c   1.000
_cell.angle_alpha   90.00
_cell.angle_beta   90.00
_cell.angle_gamma   90.00
#
_symmetry.space_group_name_H-M   'P 1'
#
loop_
_entity.id
_entity.type
_entity.pdbx_description
1 polymer ?
#
loop_
_entity_poly.entity_id
_entity_poly.type
_entity_poly.pdbx_seq_one_letter_code
_entity_poly.pdbx_strand_id
1 'polypeptide(L)'
;MFIGLILLIISSSFLPAENNPLLSNNNIEFKNSSYENFGLGKEKVILKSKEGSVNLDHQYISLNGDIEGKFTLDEKSFSLIANSLSGDLMGKSIYSEEQSVFLAKGFEILSSTMVITQTRQDGFLILFMDAHLSKINSKSKVNKGKANKIEFFPSKDLILMEGEAEFFEDNMKIMSDEIHYDLNEDRILKSVNAKIINNL
;
A
#
# COMPACT_ATOMS: atom_id res chain seq x y z
N MET A 1 -20.79 17.05 -9.18
CA MET A 1 -20.56 16.92 -7.72
C MET A 1 -21.24 15.60 -7.30
N PHE A 2 -20.47 14.51 -7.23
CA PHE A 2 -20.98 13.19 -6.86
C PHE A 2 -20.54 12.88 -5.44
N ILE A 3 -21.51 12.67 -4.57
CA ILE A 3 -21.32 12.28 -3.17
C ILE A 3 -21.05 10.76 -3.21
N GLY A 4 -19.81 10.36 -2.94
CA GLY A 4 -19.48 8.95 -2.70
C GLY A 4 -20.21 8.48 -1.44
N LEU A 5 -20.97 7.40 -1.55
CA LEU A 5 -21.68 6.81 -0.43
C LEU A 5 -20.65 6.11 0.47
N ILE A 6 -20.35 6.73 1.61
CA ILE A 6 -19.54 6.10 2.66
C ILE A 6 -20.45 5.20 3.46
N LEU A 7 -20.34 3.88 3.28
CA LEU A 7 -21.03 2.92 4.14
C LEU A 7 -20.08 2.49 5.26
N LEU A 8 -20.21 3.12 6.42
CA LEU A 8 -19.50 2.73 7.63
C LEU A 8 -20.32 1.63 8.32
N ILE A 9 -19.97 0.36 8.10
CA ILE A 9 -20.58 -0.74 8.85
C ILE A 9 -19.81 -0.89 10.16
N ILE A 10 -20.29 -0.23 11.19
CA ILE A 10 -19.75 -0.38 12.53
C ILE A 10 -20.51 -1.53 13.20
N SER A 11 -19.93 -2.73 13.23
CA SER A 11 -20.36 -3.76 14.18
C SER A 11 -19.62 -3.52 15.49
N SER A 12 -20.02 -2.50 16.24
CA SER A 12 -19.41 -2.16 17.53
C SER A 12 -20.38 -2.37 18.66
N SER A 13 -19.88 -2.97 19.74
CA SER A 13 -20.49 -2.75 21.07
C SER A 13 -20.20 -1.30 21.48
N PHE A 14 -21.21 -0.45 21.42
CA PHE A 14 -21.15 0.92 21.93
C PHE A 14 -20.88 0.88 23.44
N LEU A 15 -19.73 1.36 23.88
CA LEU A 15 -19.59 1.83 25.26
C LEU A 15 -20.01 3.31 25.26
N PRO A 16 -20.92 3.71 26.18
CA PRO A 16 -21.31 5.11 26.28
C PRO A 16 -20.08 5.94 26.68
N ALA A 17 -19.76 6.93 25.88
CA ALA A 17 -18.76 7.92 26.22
C ALA A 17 -19.22 8.69 27.47
N GLU A 18 -18.41 8.74 28.51
CA GLU A 18 -18.61 9.66 29.63
C GLU A 18 -18.57 11.09 29.09
N ASN A 19 -19.67 11.81 29.31
CA ASN A 19 -19.84 13.19 28.91
C ASN A 19 -18.81 14.11 29.57
N ASN A 20 -17.78 14.48 28.87
CA ASN A 20 -16.90 15.57 29.23
C ASN A 20 -17.16 16.75 28.28
N PRO A 21 -17.81 17.84 28.73
CA PRO A 21 -18.39 18.86 27.86
C PRO A 21 -17.40 19.92 27.33
N LEU A 22 -16.10 19.66 27.31
CA LEU A 22 -15.09 20.67 26.97
C LEU A 22 -14.20 20.39 25.76
N LEU A 23 -14.44 19.33 25.00
CA LEU A 23 -13.75 19.12 23.72
C LEU A 23 -14.79 18.74 22.66
N SER A 24 -15.19 19.71 21.84
CA SER A 24 -15.89 19.47 20.59
C SER A 24 -14.90 18.90 19.57
N ASN A 25 -14.37 17.72 19.85
CA ASN A 25 -13.63 16.95 18.87
C ASN A 25 -14.67 16.11 18.13
N ASN A 26 -14.94 16.45 16.87
CA ASN A 26 -15.73 15.61 15.94
C ASN A 26 -14.96 14.33 15.58
N ASN A 27 -14.28 13.75 16.54
CA ASN A 27 -13.60 12.46 16.45
C ASN A 27 -14.54 11.34 16.90
N ILE A 28 -14.72 10.36 16.03
CA ILE A 28 -15.44 9.13 16.32
C ILE A 28 -14.38 8.04 16.51
N GLU A 29 -14.29 7.49 17.72
CA GLU A 29 -13.43 6.35 18.02
C GLU A 29 -14.22 5.04 17.89
N PHE A 30 -13.54 4.00 17.42
CA PHE A 30 -14.15 2.68 17.24
C PHE A 30 -13.14 1.55 17.50
N LYS A 31 -13.68 0.37 17.81
CA LYS A 31 -12.89 -0.86 18.04
C LYS A 31 -13.41 -1.98 17.16
N ASN A 32 -12.48 -2.86 16.72
CA ASN A 32 -12.78 -4.04 15.89
C ASN A 32 -13.68 -3.71 14.69
N SER A 33 -13.22 -2.79 13.87
CA SER A 33 -14.02 -2.20 12.81
C SER A 33 -13.54 -2.61 11.42
N SER A 34 -14.44 -2.45 10.47
CA SER A 34 -14.16 -2.53 9.04
C SER A 34 -14.54 -1.21 8.39
N TYR A 35 -13.60 -0.62 7.67
CA TYR A 35 -13.83 0.52 6.80
C TYR A 35 -13.91 0.02 5.36
N GLU A 36 -14.96 0.40 4.65
CA GLU A 36 -15.13 0.13 3.23
C GLU A 36 -15.34 1.43 2.46
N ASN A 37 -14.56 1.62 1.41
CA ASN A 37 -14.73 2.71 0.46
C ASN A 37 -14.86 2.14 -0.95
N PHE A 38 -15.83 2.64 -1.68
CA PHE A 38 -16.06 2.35 -3.08
C PHE A 38 -15.72 3.61 -3.88
N GLY A 39 -14.62 3.57 -4.62
CA GLY A 39 -14.23 4.64 -5.52
C GLY A 39 -15.15 4.79 -6.72
N LEU A 40 -14.87 5.78 -7.56
CA LEU A 40 -15.52 5.94 -8.84
C LEU A 40 -15.06 4.83 -9.78
N GLY A 41 -15.92 3.84 -10.04
CA GLY A 41 -15.61 2.71 -10.91
C GLY A 41 -15.62 1.36 -10.19
N LYS A 42 -14.61 0.52 -10.48
CA LYS A 42 -14.46 -0.83 -9.88
C LYS A 42 -13.49 -0.87 -8.70
N GLU A 43 -13.04 0.27 -8.26
CA GLU A 43 -12.09 0.40 -7.16
C GLU A 43 -12.78 0.14 -5.83
N LYS A 44 -12.13 -0.67 -5.02
CA LYS A 44 -12.63 -1.01 -3.69
C LYS A 44 -11.47 -1.06 -2.69
N VAL A 45 -11.69 -0.43 -1.54
CA VAL A 45 -10.79 -0.49 -0.39
C VAL A 45 -11.55 -1.03 0.80
N ILE A 46 -11.04 -2.09 1.41
CA ILE A 46 -11.54 -2.65 2.66
C ILE A 46 -10.38 -2.68 3.64
N LEU A 47 -10.53 -2.01 4.77
CA LEU A 47 -9.54 -2.00 5.85
C LEU A 47 -10.21 -2.52 7.11
N LYS A 48 -9.54 -3.43 7.80
CA LYS A 48 -9.93 -3.94 9.12
C LYS A 48 -8.87 -3.58 10.12
N SER A 49 -9.27 -3.18 11.33
CA SER A 49 -8.36 -2.81 12.41
C SER A 49 -8.94 -3.14 13.78
N LYS A 50 -8.07 -3.27 14.78
CA LYS A 50 -8.50 -3.39 16.18
C LYS A 50 -9.05 -2.09 16.71
N GLU A 51 -8.42 -0.97 16.38
CA GLU A 51 -8.79 0.35 16.85
C GLU A 51 -8.69 1.36 15.72
N GLY A 52 -9.45 2.43 15.83
CA GLY A 52 -9.35 3.54 14.89
C GLY A 52 -10.15 4.75 15.33
N SER A 53 -9.95 5.82 14.60
CA SER A 53 -10.70 7.06 14.75
C SER A 53 -10.97 7.72 13.41
N VAL A 54 -12.08 8.44 13.34
CA VAL A 54 -12.43 9.29 12.21
C VAL A 54 -12.58 10.71 12.73
N ASN A 55 -11.86 11.63 12.11
CA ASN A 55 -12.05 13.05 12.30
C ASN A 55 -12.87 13.60 11.14
N LEU A 56 -14.12 14.00 11.43
CA LEU A 56 -15.06 14.47 10.41
C LEU A 56 -14.71 15.85 9.89
N ASP A 57 -14.13 16.73 10.72
CA ASP A 57 -13.75 18.09 10.33
C ASP A 57 -12.60 18.09 9.33
N HIS A 58 -11.63 17.21 9.54
CA HIS A 58 -10.46 17.06 8.69
C HIS A 58 -10.62 15.97 7.61
N GLN A 59 -11.77 15.28 7.59
CA GLN A 59 -12.04 14.18 6.68
C GLN A 59 -10.92 13.13 6.67
N TYR A 60 -10.49 12.71 7.85
CA TYR A 60 -9.33 11.91 8.08
C TYR A 60 -9.67 10.66 8.87
N ILE A 61 -9.05 9.53 8.51
CA ILE A 61 -9.15 8.27 9.23
C ILE A 61 -7.77 7.86 9.75
N SER A 62 -7.72 7.34 10.96
CA SER A 62 -6.56 6.68 11.54
C SER A 62 -6.96 5.31 12.05
N LEU A 63 -6.19 4.28 11.71
CA LEU A 63 -6.39 2.88 12.08
C LEU A 63 -5.16 2.36 12.78
N ASN A 64 -5.33 1.57 13.83
CA ASN A 64 -4.24 1.00 14.60
C ASN A 64 -4.51 -0.45 14.99
N GLY A 65 -3.44 -1.22 15.08
CA GLY A 65 -3.38 -2.60 15.55
C GLY A 65 -3.91 -3.62 14.54
N ASP A 66 -3.03 -4.52 14.12
CA ASP A 66 -3.30 -5.68 13.27
C ASP A 66 -4.18 -5.33 12.05
N ILE A 67 -3.73 -4.38 11.25
CA ILE A 67 -4.50 -3.91 10.11
C ILE A 67 -4.37 -4.88 8.96
N GLU A 68 -5.50 -5.33 8.44
CA GLU A 68 -5.62 -6.07 7.20
C GLU A 68 -6.33 -5.21 6.15
N GLY A 69 -5.64 -4.92 5.05
CA GLY A 69 -6.18 -4.19 3.91
C GLY A 69 -6.41 -5.10 2.71
N LYS A 70 -7.53 -4.89 2.02
CA LYS A 70 -7.79 -5.45 0.69
C LYS A 70 -8.14 -4.33 -0.25
N PHE A 71 -7.45 -4.27 -1.37
CA PHE A 71 -7.59 -3.25 -2.39
C PHE A 71 -7.91 -3.89 -3.72
N THR A 72 -8.86 -3.31 -4.44
CA THR A 72 -9.03 -3.56 -5.87
C THR A 72 -8.72 -2.25 -6.58
N LEU A 73 -7.59 -2.21 -7.27
CA LEU A 73 -7.08 -1.04 -7.99
C LEU A 73 -6.83 -1.46 -9.43
N ASP A 74 -7.34 -0.71 -10.40
CA ASP A 74 -7.18 -1.03 -11.83
C ASP A 74 -7.54 -2.49 -12.15
N GLU A 75 -8.65 -2.98 -11.59
CA GLU A 75 -9.18 -4.36 -11.71
C GLU A 75 -8.28 -5.45 -11.08
N LYS A 76 -7.21 -5.09 -10.39
CA LYS A 76 -6.29 -6.00 -9.72
C LYS A 76 -6.49 -5.98 -8.21
N SER A 77 -6.33 -7.15 -7.60
CA SER A 77 -6.50 -7.32 -6.15
C SER A 77 -5.16 -7.37 -5.44
N PHE A 78 -5.06 -6.61 -4.36
CA PHE A 78 -3.89 -6.49 -3.51
C PHE A 78 -4.30 -6.65 -2.05
N SER A 79 -3.35 -7.05 -1.21
CA SER A 79 -3.53 -7.11 0.23
C SER A 79 -2.42 -6.32 0.93
N LEU A 80 -2.75 -5.79 2.09
CA LEU A 80 -1.84 -5.03 2.94
C LEU A 80 -1.93 -5.54 4.36
N ILE A 81 -0.80 -5.63 5.04
CA ILE A 81 -0.68 -5.86 6.47
C ILE A 81 0.15 -4.72 7.05
N ALA A 82 -0.35 -4.05 8.08
CA ALA A 82 0.32 -2.94 8.74
C ALA A 82 -0.10 -2.85 10.22
N ASN A 83 0.66 -2.11 11.02
CA ASN A 83 0.26 -1.81 12.40
C ASN A 83 -0.49 -0.50 12.52
N SER A 84 -0.17 0.46 11.65
CA SER A 84 -0.85 1.75 11.59
C SER A 84 -1.12 2.14 10.14
N LEU A 85 -2.28 2.72 9.89
CA LEU A 85 -2.65 3.37 8.63
C LEU A 85 -3.38 4.66 8.90
N SER A 86 -3.14 5.61 8.05
CA SER A 86 -3.84 6.87 8.07
C SER A 86 -4.22 7.29 6.64
N GLY A 87 -5.25 8.11 6.50
CA GLY A 87 -5.63 8.55 5.16
C GLY A 87 -6.82 9.51 5.15
N ASP A 88 -7.15 9.98 3.97
CA ASP A 88 -8.37 10.76 3.78
C ASP A 88 -9.61 9.85 3.67
N LEU A 89 -10.76 10.32 4.15
CA LEU A 89 -12.02 9.56 4.12
C LEU A 89 -12.53 9.28 2.70
N MET A 90 -12.00 9.98 1.71
CA MET A 90 -12.35 9.74 0.30
C MET A 90 -11.49 8.63 -0.32
N GLY A 91 -10.51 8.08 0.43
CA GLY A 91 -9.64 7.00 -0.03
C GLY A 91 -8.67 7.40 -1.13
N LYS A 92 -8.44 8.69 -1.36
CA LYS A 92 -7.50 9.18 -2.39
C LYS A 92 -6.06 9.03 -1.98
N SER A 93 -5.79 9.02 -0.68
CA SER A 93 -4.46 8.89 -0.12
C SER A 93 -4.53 8.07 1.16
N ILE A 94 -3.72 7.02 1.23
CA ILE A 94 -3.55 6.15 2.40
C ILE A 94 -2.06 6.01 2.62
N TYR A 95 -1.60 6.13 3.86
CA TYR A 95 -0.20 6.02 4.20
C TYR A 95 0.02 5.24 5.48
N SER A 96 1.17 4.57 5.57
CA SER A 96 1.72 3.95 6.76
C SER A 96 3.09 4.55 7.03
N GLU A 97 3.31 5.02 8.25
CA GLU A 97 4.62 5.51 8.72
C GLU A 97 5.41 4.43 9.45
N GLU A 98 4.86 3.23 9.52
CA GLU A 98 5.48 2.06 10.13
C GLU A 98 5.65 0.94 9.11
N GLN A 99 6.40 -0.10 9.51
CA GLN A 99 6.63 -1.25 8.67
C GLN A 99 5.31 -1.84 8.15
N SER A 100 5.26 -2.02 6.84
CA SER A 100 4.11 -2.59 6.14
C SER A 100 4.54 -3.67 5.16
N VAL A 101 3.64 -4.63 4.93
CA VAL A 101 3.78 -5.70 3.94
C VAL A 101 2.66 -5.55 2.93
N PHE A 102 3.03 -5.29 1.68
CA PHE A 102 2.12 -5.22 0.56
C PHE A 102 2.23 -6.49 -0.29
N LEU A 103 1.10 -7.12 -0.56
CA LEU A 103 1.03 -8.40 -1.24
C LEU A 103 0.22 -8.27 -2.53
N ALA A 104 0.75 -8.77 -3.61
CA ALA A 104 0.06 -8.93 -4.88
C ALA A 104 0.31 -10.34 -5.45
N LYS A 105 -0.39 -10.68 -6.53
CA LYS A 105 -0.20 -11.98 -7.16
C LYS A 105 1.26 -12.16 -7.60
N GLY A 106 1.97 -13.02 -6.90
CA GLY A 106 3.34 -13.42 -7.24
C GLY A 106 4.44 -12.51 -6.69
N PHE A 107 4.13 -11.46 -5.91
CA PHE A 107 5.15 -10.67 -5.26
C PHE A 107 4.72 -10.09 -3.91
N GLU A 108 5.70 -9.75 -3.09
CA GLU A 108 5.58 -9.12 -1.77
C GLU A 108 6.55 -7.94 -1.71
N ILE A 109 6.11 -6.84 -1.13
CA ILE A 109 6.97 -5.70 -0.81
C ILE A 109 6.87 -5.42 0.69
N LEU A 110 8.00 -5.51 1.38
CA LEU A 110 8.19 -5.07 2.75
C LEU A 110 8.82 -3.68 2.73
N SER A 111 8.27 -2.72 3.47
CA SER A 111 8.76 -1.33 3.49
C SER A 111 8.69 -0.72 4.88
N SER A 112 9.51 0.30 5.13
CA SER A 112 9.47 1.11 6.35
C SER A 112 8.27 2.06 6.35
N THR A 113 7.96 2.64 5.21
CA THR A 113 6.78 3.48 4.98
C THR A 113 6.12 3.16 3.65
N MET A 114 4.83 3.42 3.55
CA MET A 114 4.06 3.21 2.34
C MET A 114 3.05 4.34 2.12
N VAL A 115 2.89 4.75 0.86
CA VAL A 115 1.84 5.68 0.44
C VAL A 115 1.10 5.12 -0.76
N ILE A 116 -0.21 4.98 -0.66
CA ILE A 116 -1.09 4.70 -1.80
C ILE A 116 -1.76 6.02 -2.17
N THR A 117 -1.65 6.45 -3.40
CA THR A 117 -2.28 7.69 -3.87
C THR A 117 -2.89 7.53 -5.25
N GLN A 118 -4.03 8.18 -5.45
CA GLN A 118 -4.66 8.26 -6.77
C GLN A 118 -4.04 9.42 -7.55
N THR A 119 -3.49 9.11 -8.72
CA THR A 119 -2.95 10.10 -9.64
C THR A 119 -3.98 10.43 -10.72
N ARG A 120 -3.86 11.61 -11.34
CA ARG A 120 -4.78 12.02 -12.41
C ARG A 120 -4.53 11.32 -13.73
N GLN A 121 -3.33 10.81 -13.96
CA GLN A 121 -2.89 10.30 -15.27
C GLN A 121 -2.71 8.78 -15.29
N ASP A 122 -2.21 8.22 -14.19
CA ASP A 122 -1.73 6.84 -14.15
C ASP A 122 -2.58 5.91 -13.28
N GLY A 123 -3.78 6.35 -12.84
CA GLY A 123 -4.59 5.58 -11.91
C GLY A 123 -4.00 5.64 -10.49
N PHE A 124 -3.64 4.50 -9.92
CA PHE A 124 -2.99 4.44 -8.61
C PHE A 124 -1.47 4.35 -8.72
N LEU A 125 -0.79 5.03 -7.81
CA LEU A 125 0.62 4.89 -7.53
C LEU A 125 0.79 4.41 -6.08
N ILE A 126 1.60 3.39 -5.88
CA ILE A 126 1.97 2.91 -4.55
C ILE A 126 3.47 3.12 -4.38
N LEU A 127 3.82 3.94 -3.41
CA LEU A 127 5.19 4.32 -3.07
C LEU A 127 5.62 3.60 -1.80
N PHE A 128 6.80 3.01 -1.82
CA PHE A 128 7.41 2.32 -0.68
C PHE A 128 8.81 2.88 -0.45
N MET A 129 9.15 3.16 0.82
CA MET A 129 10.49 3.62 1.21
C MET A 129 11.24 2.52 1.95
N ASP A 130 12.57 2.50 1.78
CA ASP A 130 13.47 1.48 2.34
C ASP A 130 12.93 0.07 2.12
N ALA A 131 12.69 -0.26 0.85
CA ALA A 131 11.81 -1.37 0.51
C ALA A 131 12.56 -2.59 0.00
N HIS A 132 12.03 -3.77 0.34
CA HIS A 132 12.46 -5.07 -0.11
C HIS A 132 11.36 -5.75 -0.92
N LEU A 133 11.66 -6.07 -2.16
CA LEU A 133 10.80 -6.84 -3.07
C LEU A 133 11.18 -8.31 -3.01
N SER A 134 10.20 -9.18 -2.92
CA SER A 134 10.35 -10.63 -3.12
C SER A 134 9.32 -11.11 -4.13
N LYS A 135 9.75 -11.82 -5.17
CA LYS A 135 8.88 -12.41 -6.18
C LYS A 135 9.19 -13.90 -6.34
N ILE A 136 8.14 -14.71 -6.32
CA ILE A 136 8.21 -16.14 -6.61
C ILE A 136 7.69 -16.33 -8.02
N ASN A 137 8.56 -16.73 -8.93
CA ASN A 137 8.16 -17.05 -10.31
C ASN A 137 7.63 -18.50 -10.45
N SER A 138 7.06 -18.81 -11.63
CA SER A 138 6.47 -20.11 -11.93
C SER A 138 7.45 -21.30 -11.84
N LYS A 139 8.75 -21.04 -11.79
CA LYS A 139 9.82 -22.06 -11.67
C LYS A 139 10.33 -22.19 -10.23
N SER A 140 9.59 -21.68 -9.26
CA SER A 140 10.00 -21.62 -7.85
C SER A 140 11.30 -20.85 -7.59
N LYS A 141 11.71 -20.00 -8.54
CA LYS A 141 12.81 -19.08 -8.37
C LYS A 141 12.33 -17.83 -7.62
N VAL A 142 13.15 -17.36 -6.72
CA VAL A 142 12.85 -16.14 -5.94
C VAL A 142 13.70 -15.01 -6.48
N ASN A 143 13.06 -14.10 -7.21
CA ASN A 143 13.68 -12.83 -7.54
C ASN A 143 13.54 -11.90 -6.33
N LYS A 144 14.62 -11.27 -5.93
CA LYS A 144 14.64 -10.33 -4.79
C LYS A 144 15.15 -8.98 -5.27
N GLY A 145 14.59 -7.93 -4.69
CA GLY A 145 15.05 -6.59 -4.93
C GLY A 145 15.09 -5.78 -3.64
N LYS A 146 15.91 -4.76 -3.61
CA LYS A 146 15.86 -3.73 -2.59
C LYS A 146 16.19 -2.37 -3.20
N ALA A 147 15.63 -1.32 -2.66
CA ALA A 147 15.91 0.05 -3.05
C ALA A 147 15.51 1.01 -1.93
N ASN A 148 16.07 2.23 -1.95
CA ASN A 148 15.63 3.29 -1.03
C ASN A 148 14.19 3.69 -1.32
N LYS A 149 13.76 3.60 -2.59
CA LYS A 149 12.39 3.86 -3.01
C LYS A 149 11.93 2.83 -4.05
N ILE A 150 10.73 2.29 -3.88
CA ILE A 150 10.04 1.48 -4.88
C ILE A 150 8.72 2.14 -5.22
N GLU A 151 8.43 2.35 -6.49
CA GLU A 151 7.14 2.78 -7.01
C GLU A 151 6.49 1.61 -7.76
N PHE A 152 5.25 1.33 -7.43
CA PHE A 152 4.45 0.35 -8.15
C PHE A 152 3.27 1.03 -8.84
N PHE A 153 3.13 0.77 -10.13
CA PHE A 153 2.07 1.26 -11.00
C PHE A 153 1.13 0.10 -11.37
N PRO A 154 0.03 -0.11 -10.64
CA PRO A 154 -0.89 -1.24 -10.89
C PRO A 154 -1.42 -1.30 -12.32
N SER A 155 -1.77 -0.16 -12.92
CA SER A 155 -2.30 -0.08 -14.29
C SER A 155 -1.30 -0.54 -15.36
N LYS A 156 -0.01 -0.42 -15.09
CA LYS A 156 1.09 -0.72 -16.02
C LYS A 156 1.81 -2.04 -15.71
N ASP A 157 1.51 -2.70 -14.59
CA ASP A 157 2.28 -3.83 -14.04
C ASP A 157 3.79 -3.53 -13.95
N LEU A 158 4.11 -2.29 -13.61
CA LEU A 158 5.48 -1.77 -13.60
C LEU A 158 5.92 -1.48 -12.17
N ILE A 159 7.11 -1.95 -11.82
CA ILE A 159 7.86 -1.55 -10.63
C ILE A 159 9.06 -0.73 -11.05
N LEU A 160 9.20 0.45 -10.45
CA LEU A 160 10.37 1.31 -10.55
C LEU A 160 11.11 1.27 -9.20
N MET A 161 12.38 0.89 -9.21
CA MET A 161 13.25 0.85 -8.04
C MET A 161 14.30 1.95 -8.19
N GLU A 162 14.43 2.83 -7.21
CA GLU A 162 15.33 3.98 -7.25
C GLU A 162 16.16 4.10 -5.98
N GLY A 163 17.39 4.58 -6.14
CA GLY A 163 18.35 4.81 -5.06
C GLY A 163 18.92 3.50 -4.50
N GLU A 164 20.19 3.25 -4.83
CA GLU A 164 20.91 2.03 -4.43
C GLU A 164 20.14 0.74 -4.78
N ALA A 165 19.51 0.74 -5.95
CA ALA A 165 18.67 -0.37 -6.38
C ALA A 165 19.53 -1.63 -6.60
N GLU A 166 19.14 -2.72 -5.97
CA GLU A 166 19.74 -4.04 -6.17
C GLU A 166 18.63 -5.03 -6.58
N PHE A 167 18.93 -5.84 -7.59
CA PHE A 167 18.04 -6.90 -8.03
C PHE A 167 18.82 -8.22 -8.14
N PHE A 168 18.26 -9.28 -7.60
CA PHE A 168 18.84 -10.60 -7.57
C PHE A 168 17.96 -11.55 -8.38
N GLU A 169 18.56 -12.18 -9.36
CA GLU A 169 17.92 -13.21 -10.17
C GLU A 169 18.90 -14.37 -10.35
N ASP A 170 18.52 -15.55 -9.88
CA ASP A 170 19.39 -16.72 -9.87
C ASP A 170 20.75 -16.42 -9.19
N ASN A 171 21.86 -16.53 -9.95
CA ASN A 171 23.22 -16.26 -9.50
C ASN A 171 23.69 -14.85 -9.89
N MET A 172 22.82 -14.01 -10.39
CA MET A 172 23.15 -12.67 -10.85
C MET A 172 22.64 -11.62 -9.88
N LYS A 173 23.50 -10.66 -9.56
CA LYS A 173 23.15 -9.42 -8.85
C LYS A 173 23.33 -8.25 -9.78
N ILE A 174 22.29 -7.44 -9.92
CA ILE A 174 22.31 -6.17 -10.65
C ILE A 174 22.25 -5.05 -9.61
N MET A 175 23.21 -4.14 -9.63
CA MET A 175 23.23 -2.91 -8.85
C MET A 175 23.06 -1.74 -9.80
N SER A 176 22.19 -0.79 -9.48
CA SER A 176 21.85 0.30 -10.39
C SER A 176 21.32 1.51 -9.62
N ASP A 177 21.37 2.69 -10.22
CA ASP A 177 20.69 3.87 -9.66
C ASP A 177 19.18 3.76 -9.84
N GLU A 178 18.75 3.11 -10.92
CA GLU A 178 17.33 2.94 -11.28
C GLU A 178 17.11 1.61 -12.00
N ILE A 179 16.07 0.86 -11.63
CA ILE A 179 15.65 -0.39 -12.28
C ILE A 179 14.16 -0.33 -12.57
N HIS A 180 13.77 -0.52 -13.84
CA HIS A 180 12.38 -0.72 -14.27
C HIS A 180 12.15 -2.21 -14.48
N TYR A 181 11.19 -2.77 -13.74
CA TYR A 181 10.84 -4.18 -13.80
C TYR A 181 9.40 -4.37 -14.23
N ASP A 182 9.19 -5.14 -15.29
CA ASP A 182 7.88 -5.51 -15.81
C ASP A 182 7.40 -6.80 -15.12
N LEU A 183 6.26 -6.71 -14.44
CA LEU A 183 5.68 -7.83 -13.72
C LEU A 183 5.01 -8.86 -14.65
N ASN A 184 4.51 -8.45 -15.82
CA ASN A 184 3.87 -9.35 -16.78
C ASN A 184 4.89 -10.17 -17.54
N GLU A 185 5.94 -9.51 -18.02
CA GLU A 185 6.99 -10.14 -18.81
C GLU A 185 8.08 -10.75 -17.93
N ASP A 186 8.06 -10.48 -16.61
CA ASP A 186 9.00 -10.99 -15.60
C ASP A 186 10.46 -10.67 -15.98
N ARG A 187 10.71 -9.40 -16.36
CA ARG A 187 12.03 -8.96 -16.82
C ARG A 187 12.33 -7.50 -16.48
N ILE A 188 13.61 -7.20 -16.43
CA ILE A 188 14.09 -5.81 -16.37
C ILE A 188 13.93 -5.19 -17.74
N LEU A 189 13.20 -4.06 -17.82
CA LEU A 189 13.04 -3.27 -19.04
C LEU A 189 14.21 -2.28 -19.24
N LYS A 190 14.68 -1.70 -18.12
CA LYS A 190 15.69 -0.65 -18.11
C LYS A 190 16.48 -0.69 -16.82
N SER A 191 17.75 -0.37 -16.87
CA SER A 191 18.59 -0.05 -15.73
C SER A 191 19.53 1.11 -16.08
N VAL A 192 19.82 1.95 -15.07
CA VAL A 192 20.66 3.15 -15.24
C VAL A 192 21.92 2.97 -14.41
N ASN A 193 23.09 3.16 -15.03
CA ASN A 193 24.41 2.98 -14.40
C ASN A 193 24.59 1.58 -13.78
N ALA A 194 24.12 0.55 -14.49
CA ALA A 194 24.09 -0.80 -13.97
C ALA A 194 25.47 -1.46 -13.88
N LYS A 195 25.70 -2.14 -12.74
CA LYS A 195 26.82 -3.07 -12.53
C LYS A 195 26.26 -4.47 -12.31
N ILE A 196 26.69 -5.44 -13.11
CA ILE A 196 26.27 -6.85 -12.99
C ILE A 196 27.40 -7.63 -12.31
N ILE A 197 27.03 -8.40 -11.30
CA ILE A 197 27.93 -9.28 -10.56
C ILE A 197 27.36 -10.71 -10.67
N ASN A 198 28.14 -11.61 -11.23
CA ASN A 198 27.82 -13.02 -11.26
C ASN A 198 28.43 -13.68 -10.01
N ASN A 199 27.59 -14.23 -9.14
CA ASN A 199 28.04 -15.07 -8.05
C ASN A 199 28.22 -16.49 -8.62
N LEU A 200 29.48 -16.86 -8.86
CA LEU A 200 29.87 -18.22 -9.29
C LEU A 200 29.60 -19.25 -8.17
#